data_6ccbdbf7d17042ef1a34878a9e234fc8
#
_entry.id   6ccbdbf7d17042ef1a34878a9e234fc8
#
_cell.length_a   1.000
_cell.length_b   1.000
_cell.length_c   1.000
_cell.angle_alpha   90.00
_cell.angle_beta   90.00
_cell.angle_gamma   90.00
#
_symmetry.space_group_name_H-M   'P 1'
#
loop_
_entity.id
_entity.type
_entity.pdbx_description
1 polymer ?
#
loop_
_entity_poly.entity_id
_entity_poly.type
_entity_poly.pdbx_seq_one_letter_code
_entity_poly.pdbx_strand_id
1 'polypeptide(L)'
;TGENSRPHISVVMNFTKPTENKPALLTFNEVETFLHEFGHSLHGMFANSTYKSLSGTNVYWDFVELPSQIMENFAIEKDFLNTFARHYQTGEVLPDELIQRLVDASNFNVAYACLRQISFGLLDMAWYTRNVPFEGDVKVYEQEAWKKAQILPVVKETCMSTQFSHIFAGGYSAGYYSYKLSLIHISE
;
A
#
# COMPACT_ATOMS: atom_id res chain seq x y z
N THR A 1 -21.57 26.65 4.63
CA THR A 1 -22.86 26.99 4.00
C THR A 1 -24.05 26.28 4.66
N GLY A 2 -23.82 25.29 5.54
CA GLY A 2 -24.88 24.53 6.23
C GLY A 2 -25.60 23.48 5.37
N GLU A 3 -25.21 23.32 4.10
CA GLU A 3 -25.74 22.27 3.23
C GLU A 3 -24.98 20.96 3.41
N ASN A 4 -25.73 19.86 3.52
CA ASN A 4 -25.14 18.52 3.55
C ASN A 4 -24.76 18.11 2.12
N SER A 5 -23.48 18.14 1.81
CA SER A 5 -22.95 17.72 0.51
C SER A 5 -22.18 16.40 0.66
N ARG A 6 -22.63 15.35 -0.03
CA ARG A 6 -21.91 14.07 -0.09
C ARG A 6 -20.82 14.12 -1.15
N PRO A 7 -19.67 13.49 -0.90
CA PRO A 7 -18.57 13.47 -1.88
C PRO A 7 -18.89 12.58 -3.09
N HIS A 8 -18.34 12.95 -4.23
CA HIS A 8 -18.18 12.04 -5.37
C HIS A 8 -16.85 11.33 -5.21
N ILE A 9 -16.86 10.00 -5.24
CA ILE A 9 -15.68 9.16 -5.10
C ILE A 9 -15.44 8.44 -6.43
N SER A 10 -14.20 8.45 -6.90
CA SER A 10 -13.76 7.68 -8.06
C SER A 10 -12.53 6.86 -7.70
N VAL A 11 -12.48 5.62 -8.22
CA VAL A 11 -11.34 4.72 -8.09
C VAL A 11 -10.76 4.48 -9.48
N VAL A 12 -9.46 4.62 -9.62
CA VAL A 12 -8.75 4.39 -10.89
C VAL A 12 -7.60 3.43 -10.62
N MET A 13 -7.61 2.31 -11.32
CA MET A 13 -6.60 1.26 -11.17
C MET A 13 -6.19 0.72 -12.54
N ASN A 14 -5.02 0.06 -12.58
CA ASN A 14 -4.54 -0.64 -13.76
C ASN A 14 -4.51 -2.13 -13.48
N PHE A 15 -5.23 -2.90 -14.29
CA PHE A 15 -5.30 -4.35 -14.17
C PHE A 15 -4.76 -5.05 -15.41
N THR A 16 -4.39 -6.31 -15.23
CA THR A 16 -4.04 -7.22 -16.33
C THR A 16 -5.18 -7.26 -17.35
N LYS A 17 -4.84 -6.98 -18.61
CA LYS A 17 -5.82 -6.94 -19.70
C LYS A 17 -6.28 -8.35 -20.09
N PRO A 18 -7.52 -8.50 -20.57
CA PRO A 18 -7.98 -9.76 -21.17
C PRO A 18 -7.18 -10.06 -22.45
N THR A 19 -7.15 -11.33 -22.84
CA THR A 19 -6.65 -11.79 -24.13
C THR A 19 -7.82 -12.27 -25.00
N GLU A 20 -7.58 -12.58 -26.28
CA GLU A 20 -8.64 -13.09 -27.18
C GLU A 20 -9.35 -14.33 -26.63
N ASN A 21 -8.65 -15.18 -25.88
CA ASN A 21 -9.14 -16.48 -25.42
C ASN A 21 -9.38 -16.56 -23.91
N LYS A 22 -9.08 -15.49 -23.14
CA LYS A 22 -9.24 -15.47 -21.69
C LYS A 22 -9.74 -14.11 -21.20
N PRO A 23 -10.68 -14.08 -20.24
CA PRO A 23 -11.06 -12.84 -19.58
C PRO A 23 -9.87 -12.26 -18.80
N ALA A 24 -10.01 -11.04 -18.33
CA ALA A 24 -9.07 -10.47 -17.38
C ALA A 24 -9.08 -11.31 -16.08
N LEU A 25 -7.97 -12.00 -15.82
CA LEU A 25 -7.76 -12.76 -14.59
C LEU A 25 -6.79 -11.97 -13.74
N LEU A 26 -7.26 -11.48 -12.60
CA LEU A 26 -6.45 -10.71 -11.69
C LEU A 26 -5.46 -11.60 -10.94
N THR A 27 -4.23 -11.12 -10.77
CA THR A 27 -3.29 -11.70 -9.82
C THR A 27 -3.75 -11.43 -8.39
N PHE A 28 -3.20 -12.15 -7.42
CA PHE A 28 -3.48 -11.91 -6.01
C PHE A 28 -3.16 -10.46 -5.60
N ASN A 29 -2.01 -9.93 -6.02
CA ASN A 29 -1.62 -8.55 -5.74
C ASN A 29 -2.58 -7.51 -6.35
N GLU A 30 -3.15 -7.79 -7.53
CA GLU A 30 -4.15 -6.89 -8.12
C GLU A 30 -5.47 -6.91 -7.33
N VAL A 31 -5.85 -8.04 -6.75
CA VAL A 31 -7.02 -8.13 -5.85
C VAL A 31 -6.74 -7.38 -4.55
N GLU A 32 -5.57 -7.55 -3.96
CA GLU A 32 -5.13 -6.83 -2.77
C GLU A 32 -5.10 -5.32 -3.01
N THR A 33 -4.52 -4.87 -4.13
CA THR A 33 -4.54 -3.46 -4.55
C THR A 33 -5.97 -2.94 -4.73
N PHE A 34 -6.87 -3.75 -5.32
CA PHE A 34 -8.27 -3.37 -5.46
C PHE A 34 -8.92 -3.10 -4.10
N LEU A 35 -8.71 -3.98 -3.14
CA LEU A 35 -9.25 -3.83 -1.78
C LEU A 35 -8.65 -2.62 -1.07
N HIS A 36 -7.35 -2.40 -1.23
CA HIS A 36 -6.64 -1.21 -0.72
C HIS A 36 -7.29 0.09 -1.22
N GLU A 37 -7.38 0.27 -2.53
CA GLU A 37 -7.97 1.47 -3.14
C GLU A 37 -9.46 1.62 -2.80
N PHE A 38 -10.17 0.49 -2.68
CA PHE A 38 -11.55 0.49 -2.24
C PHE A 38 -11.68 0.91 -0.77
N GLY A 39 -10.70 0.59 0.07
CA GLY A 39 -10.61 1.08 1.45
C GLY A 39 -10.54 2.60 1.54
N HIS A 40 -9.74 3.25 0.71
CA HIS A 40 -9.74 4.72 0.57
C HIS A 40 -11.10 5.25 0.12
N SER A 41 -11.75 4.54 -0.79
CA SER A 41 -13.08 4.90 -1.27
C SER A 41 -14.14 4.82 -0.17
N LEU A 42 -14.11 3.77 0.64
CA LEU A 42 -15.00 3.63 1.81
C LEU A 42 -14.76 4.74 2.83
N HIS A 43 -13.51 5.10 3.08
CA HIS A 43 -13.15 6.23 3.93
C HIS A 43 -13.81 7.53 3.44
N GLY A 44 -13.77 7.78 2.14
CA GLY A 44 -14.44 8.93 1.53
C GLY A 44 -15.98 8.82 1.60
N MET A 45 -16.55 7.67 1.26
CA MET A 45 -18.00 7.45 1.22
C MET A 45 -18.65 7.52 2.59
N PHE A 46 -17.98 7.04 3.64
CA PHE A 46 -18.51 7.08 5.01
C PHE A 46 -18.16 8.35 5.77
N ALA A 47 -17.40 9.25 5.16
CA ALA A 47 -17.04 10.51 5.80
C ALA A 47 -18.28 11.29 6.24
N ASN A 48 -18.29 11.70 7.50
CA ASN A 48 -19.33 12.51 8.12
C ASN A 48 -18.68 13.59 8.99
N SER A 49 -18.07 14.58 8.34
CA SER A 49 -17.30 15.64 8.99
C SER A 49 -18.00 16.97 8.83
N THR A 50 -17.94 17.81 9.87
CA THR A 50 -18.45 19.18 9.83
C THR A 50 -17.66 20.05 8.83
N TYR A 51 -16.35 19.82 8.72
CA TYR A 51 -15.46 20.60 7.86
C TYR A 51 -14.99 19.78 6.66
N LYS A 52 -15.25 20.28 5.45
CA LYS A 52 -14.87 19.65 4.19
C LYS A 52 -13.35 19.37 4.11
N SER A 53 -12.53 20.28 4.62
CA SER A 53 -11.06 20.17 4.62
C SER A 53 -10.53 19.06 5.53
N LEU A 54 -11.37 18.45 6.37
CA LEU A 54 -11.03 17.36 7.29
C LEU A 54 -11.86 16.10 7.00
N SER A 55 -12.42 15.98 5.80
CA SER A 55 -13.34 14.91 5.43
C SER A 55 -12.67 13.85 4.57
N GLY A 56 -13.00 12.60 4.84
CA GLY A 56 -12.48 11.45 4.08
C GLY A 56 -10.96 11.37 4.14
N THR A 57 -10.30 11.26 3.00
CA THR A 57 -8.84 11.17 2.89
C THR A 57 -8.10 12.47 3.22
N ASN A 58 -8.80 13.58 3.52
CA ASN A 58 -8.17 14.81 4.01
C ASN A 58 -7.87 14.74 5.51
N VAL A 59 -7.11 13.76 5.92
CA VAL A 59 -6.65 13.49 7.28
C VAL A 59 -5.12 13.58 7.32
N TYR A 60 -4.54 13.52 8.52
CA TYR A 60 -3.09 13.39 8.62
C TYR A 60 -2.61 12.10 7.93
N TRP A 61 -1.45 12.18 7.28
CA TRP A 61 -0.87 11.09 6.50
C TRP A 61 -0.63 9.81 7.30
N ASP A 62 -0.39 9.92 8.60
CA ASP A 62 -0.20 8.79 9.51
C ASP A 62 -1.48 7.98 9.77
N PHE A 63 -2.65 8.48 9.33
CA PHE A 63 -3.93 7.78 9.44
C PHE A 63 -4.52 7.37 8.07
N VAL A 64 -4.11 8.02 6.99
CA VAL A 64 -4.77 7.88 5.67
C VAL A 64 -4.78 6.44 5.14
N GLU A 65 -3.74 5.66 5.46
CA GLU A 65 -3.60 4.28 5.00
C GLU A 65 -4.32 3.24 5.89
N LEU A 66 -4.86 3.63 7.03
CA LEU A 66 -5.53 2.67 7.92
C LEU A 66 -6.76 2.01 7.25
N PRO A 67 -7.70 2.74 6.63
CA PRO A 67 -8.86 2.13 5.97
C PRO A 67 -8.49 1.28 4.75
N SER A 68 -7.45 1.65 4.01
CA SER A 68 -6.97 0.89 2.86
C SER A 68 -6.30 -0.42 3.29
N GLN A 69 -5.36 -0.37 4.23
CA GLN A 69 -4.64 -1.55 4.70
C GLN A 69 -5.52 -2.54 5.48
N ILE A 70 -6.54 -2.08 6.21
CA ILE A 70 -7.47 -3.02 6.86
C ILE A 70 -8.28 -3.82 5.83
N MET A 71 -8.60 -3.23 4.69
CA MET A 71 -9.31 -3.92 3.62
C MET A 71 -8.47 -5.01 2.93
N GLU A 72 -7.15 -4.87 2.90
CA GLU A 72 -6.24 -5.90 2.36
C GLU A 72 -6.40 -7.24 3.07
N ASN A 73 -6.72 -7.25 4.38
CA ASN A 73 -6.90 -8.48 5.15
C ASN A 73 -8.02 -9.38 4.59
N PHE A 74 -9.02 -8.82 3.92
CA PHE A 74 -10.09 -9.60 3.29
C PHE A 74 -9.60 -10.40 2.08
N ALA A 75 -8.45 -10.06 1.49
CA ALA A 75 -7.90 -10.77 0.34
C ALA A 75 -7.56 -12.26 0.61
N ILE A 76 -7.41 -12.64 1.87
CA ILE A 76 -7.11 -14.01 2.29
C ILE A 76 -8.26 -14.66 3.10
N GLU A 77 -9.34 -13.92 3.34
CA GLU A 77 -10.49 -14.44 4.09
C GLU A 77 -11.36 -15.35 3.22
N LYS A 78 -11.46 -16.63 3.61
CA LYS A 78 -12.17 -17.66 2.84
C LYS A 78 -13.60 -17.27 2.50
N ASP A 79 -14.37 -16.81 3.49
CA ASP A 79 -15.79 -16.49 3.30
C ASP A 79 -15.97 -15.32 2.33
N PHE A 80 -15.06 -14.35 2.38
CA PHE A 80 -15.06 -13.24 1.44
C PHE A 80 -14.66 -13.71 0.04
N LEU A 81 -13.59 -14.48 -0.10
CA LEU A 81 -13.14 -15.04 -1.39
C LEU A 81 -14.24 -15.89 -2.05
N ASN A 82 -14.98 -16.68 -1.30
CA ASN A 82 -16.07 -17.50 -1.80
C ASN A 82 -17.22 -16.70 -2.44
N THR A 83 -17.31 -15.40 -2.17
CA THR A 83 -18.33 -14.54 -2.79
C THR A 83 -18.06 -14.25 -4.26
N PHE A 84 -16.80 -14.21 -4.68
CA PHE A 84 -16.40 -13.81 -6.04
C PHE A 84 -15.31 -14.67 -6.69
N ALA A 85 -14.38 -15.26 -5.89
CA ALA A 85 -13.24 -16.00 -6.43
C ALA A 85 -13.67 -17.38 -6.96
N ARG A 86 -14.06 -17.41 -8.23
CA ARG A 86 -14.56 -18.61 -8.91
C ARG A 86 -13.76 -18.89 -10.18
N HIS A 87 -13.61 -20.17 -10.48
CA HIS A 87 -13.00 -20.59 -11.75
C HIS A 87 -13.84 -20.08 -12.93
N TYR A 88 -13.21 -19.35 -13.84
CA TYR A 88 -13.91 -18.60 -14.88
C TYR A 88 -14.68 -19.45 -15.91
N GLN A 89 -14.38 -20.76 -16.01
CA GLN A 89 -15.08 -21.70 -16.89
C GLN A 89 -16.04 -22.60 -16.12
N THR A 90 -15.63 -23.14 -14.96
CA THR A 90 -16.42 -24.12 -14.22
C THR A 90 -17.33 -23.50 -13.18
N GLY A 91 -17.05 -22.28 -12.72
CA GLY A 91 -17.77 -21.60 -11.63
C GLY A 91 -17.47 -22.14 -10.23
N GLU A 92 -16.56 -23.12 -10.12
CA GLU A 92 -16.14 -23.67 -8.83
C GLU A 92 -15.44 -22.59 -7.99
N VAL A 93 -15.66 -22.62 -6.69
CA VAL A 93 -14.99 -21.72 -5.72
C VAL A 93 -13.50 -22.04 -5.63
N LEU A 94 -12.73 -21.06 -5.19
CA LEU A 94 -11.30 -21.25 -4.94
C LEU A 94 -11.10 -22.33 -3.88
N PRO A 95 -10.34 -23.40 -4.16
CA PRO A 95 -10.10 -24.47 -3.18
C PRO A 95 -9.39 -23.97 -1.92
N ASP A 96 -9.82 -24.50 -0.76
CA ASP A 96 -9.24 -24.14 0.55
C ASP A 96 -7.72 -24.33 0.60
N GLU A 97 -7.20 -25.38 -0.05
CA GLU A 97 -5.77 -25.63 -0.14
C GLU A 97 -5.01 -24.47 -0.82
N LEU A 98 -5.60 -23.87 -1.86
CA LEU A 98 -4.99 -22.72 -2.53
C LEU A 98 -5.05 -21.46 -1.67
N ILE A 99 -6.13 -21.26 -0.91
CA ILE A 99 -6.22 -20.16 0.06
C ILE A 99 -5.13 -20.32 1.13
N GLN A 100 -4.97 -21.52 1.69
CA GLN A 100 -3.91 -21.78 2.68
C GLN A 100 -2.53 -21.53 2.10
N ARG A 101 -2.27 -21.93 0.85
CA ARG A 101 -0.99 -21.64 0.16
C ARG A 101 -0.74 -20.14 -0.05
N LEU A 102 -1.78 -19.34 -0.27
CA LEU A 102 -1.67 -17.87 -0.31
C LEU A 102 -1.26 -17.32 1.06
N VAL A 103 -1.91 -17.79 2.13
CA VAL A 103 -1.56 -17.40 3.52
C VAL A 103 -0.12 -17.80 3.86
N ASP A 104 0.29 -19.01 3.52
CA ASP A 104 1.66 -19.47 3.78
C ASP A 104 2.68 -18.64 2.99
N ALA A 105 2.36 -18.30 1.73
CA ALA A 105 3.22 -17.46 0.89
C ALA A 105 3.32 -16.02 1.43
N SER A 106 2.25 -15.46 1.98
CA SER A 106 2.26 -14.11 2.57
C SER A 106 3.16 -14.02 3.80
N ASN A 107 3.32 -15.12 4.53
CA ASN A 107 4.23 -15.21 5.68
C ASN A 107 5.70 -15.43 5.30
N PHE A 108 5.97 -15.78 4.04
CA PHE A 108 7.34 -15.97 3.58
C PHE A 108 8.06 -14.62 3.48
N ASN A 109 9.23 -14.53 4.09
CA ASN A 109 10.05 -13.31 4.11
C ASN A 109 9.36 -12.05 4.70
N VAL A 110 8.32 -12.20 5.53
CA VAL A 110 7.59 -11.07 6.14
C VAL A 110 8.52 -10.14 6.92
N ALA A 111 9.51 -10.68 7.64
CA ALA A 111 10.50 -9.88 8.36
C ALA A 111 11.36 -9.03 7.41
N TYR A 112 11.77 -9.58 6.28
CA TYR A 112 12.49 -8.81 5.25
C TYR A 112 11.62 -7.70 4.67
N ALA A 113 10.36 -8.01 4.32
CA ALA A 113 9.41 -7.02 3.81
C ALA A 113 9.20 -5.88 4.82
N CYS A 114 9.09 -6.21 6.11
CA CYS A 114 8.99 -5.22 7.18
C CYS A 114 10.23 -4.32 7.26
N LEU A 115 11.42 -4.90 7.28
CA LEU A 115 12.68 -4.14 7.32
C LEU A 115 12.86 -3.28 6.06
N ARG A 116 12.41 -3.74 4.90
CA ARG A 116 12.42 -2.95 3.68
C ARG A 116 11.53 -1.70 3.81
N GLN A 117 10.34 -1.81 4.36
CA GLN A 117 9.48 -0.65 4.62
C GLN A 117 10.11 0.31 5.64
N ILE A 118 10.75 -0.21 6.68
CA ILE A 118 11.49 0.61 7.65
C ILE A 118 12.65 1.33 6.95
N SER A 119 13.36 0.66 6.03
CA SER A 119 14.46 1.30 5.29
C SER A 119 13.97 2.48 4.45
N PHE A 120 12.79 2.39 3.86
CA PHE A 120 12.18 3.50 3.11
C PHE A 120 11.82 4.68 4.03
N GLY A 121 11.28 4.41 5.21
CA GLY A 121 11.03 5.45 6.21
C GLY A 121 12.31 6.13 6.70
N LEU A 122 13.39 5.36 6.91
CA LEU A 122 14.71 5.92 7.27
C LEU A 122 15.27 6.80 6.15
N LEU A 123 15.13 6.38 4.91
CA LEU A 123 15.58 7.16 3.75
C LEU A 123 14.77 8.45 3.59
N ASP A 124 13.45 8.38 3.75
CA ASP A 124 12.55 9.53 3.74
C ASP A 124 13.00 10.56 4.78
N MET A 125 13.12 10.14 6.04
CA MET A 125 13.57 11.03 7.11
C MET A 125 14.97 11.56 6.88
N ALA A 126 15.88 10.76 6.33
CA ALA A 126 17.23 11.24 6.02
C ALA A 126 17.22 12.39 5.00
N TRP A 127 16.35 12.32 3.97
CA TRP A 127 16.21 13.39 3.00
C TRP A 127 15.59 14.66 3.59
N TYR A 128 14.53 14.53 4.39
CA TYR A 128 13.70 15.67 4.84
C TYR A 128 14.10 16.29 6.19
N THR A 129 15.03 15.69 6.93
CA THR A 129 15.62 16.32 8.15
C THR A 129 16.88 17.12 7.86
N ARG A 130 17.27 17.27 6.62
CA ARG A 130 18.44 18.06 6.22
C ARG A 130 18.17 19.56 6.33
N ASN A 131 19.13 20.28 6.86
CA ASN A 131 19.07 21.74 6.97
C ASN A 131 19.84 22.48 5.84
N VAL A 132 20.52 21.71 4.98
CA VAL A 132 21.32 22.24 3.87
C VAL A 132 21.08 21.42 2.60
N PRO A 133 21.24 22.00 1.41
CA PRO A 133 21.21 21.26 0.16
C PRO A 133 22.18 20.07 0.17
N PHE A 134 21.82 19.02 -0.53
CA PHE A 134 22.67 17.85 -0.65
C PHE A 134 23.74 18.08 -1.72
N GLU A 135 24.97 17.82 -1.35
CA GLU A 135 26.12 17.78 -2.25
C GLU A 135 26.84 16.46 -2.03
N GLY A 136 26.88 15.59 -3.04
CA GLY A 136 27.56 14.30 -2.91
C GLY A 136 26.94 13.20 -3.78
N ASP A 137 27.38 11.97 -3.56
CA ASP A 137 26.84 10.78 -4.23
C ASP A 137 25.57 10.31 -3.55
N VAL A 138 24.46 10.32 -4.31
CA VAL A 138 23.12 9.93 -3.83
C VAL A 138 23.08 8.47 -3.39
N LYS A 139 23.81 7.57 -4.06
CA LYS A 139 23.83 6.14 -3.70
C LYS A 139 24.53 5.92 -2.36
N VAL A 140 25.64 6.61 -2.14
CA VAL A 140 26.36 6.53 -0.87
C VAL A 140 25.50 7.07 0.28
N TYR A 141 24.83 8.19 0.06
CA TYR A 141 23.91 8.78 1.03
C TYR A 141 22.77 7.83 1.38
N GLU A 142 22.11 7.26 0.38
CA GLU A 142 21.03 6.30 0.52
C GLU A 142 21.47 5.07 1.33
N GLN A 143 22.63 4.48 1.00
CA GLN A 143 23.14 3.31 1.69
C GLN A 143 23.42 3.60 3.18
N GLU A 144 23.95 4.76 3.52
CA GLU A 144 24.18 5.15 4.91
C GLU A 144 22.86 5.42 5.65
N ALA A 145 21.86 6.04 4.98
CA ALA A 145 20.56 6.36 5.57
C ALA A 145 19.83 5.12 6.08
N TRP A 146 19.83 4.04 5.33
CA TRP A 146 19.09 2.83 5.70
C TRP A 146 19.96 1.65 6.19
N LYS A 147 21.24 1.87 6.40
CA LYS A 147 22.20 0.85 6.83
C LYS A 147 21.74 -0.01 8.01
N LYS A 148 21.03 0.60 8.97
CA LYS A 148 20.51 -0.10 10.16
C LYS A 148 19.41 -1.11 9.85
N ALA A 149 18.69 -0.95 8.74
CA ALA A 149 17.61 -1.84 8.29
C ALA A 149 18.06 -2.78 7.15
N GLN A 150 19.30 -2.66 6.68
CA GLN A 150 19.80 -3.43 5.57
C GLN A 150 20.32 -4.79 6.04
N ILE A 151 19.69 -5.87 5.57
CA ILE A 151 20.08 -7.26 5.90
C ILE A 151 20.58 -8.04 4.68
N LEU A 152 20.36 -7.55 3.47
CA LEU A 152 20.83 -8.17 2.23
C LEU A 152 21.88 -7.29 1.56
N PRO A 153 22.77 -7.88 0.74
CA PRO A 153 23.73 -7.12 -0.04
C PRO A 153 23.07 -6.08 -0.95
N VAL A 154 23.71 -4.94 -1.12
CA VAL A 154 23.27 -3.90 -2.06
C VAL A 154 23.49 -4.37 -3.49
N VAL A 155 22.49 -4.18 -4.34
CA VAL A 155 22.61 -4.32 -5.79
C VAL A 155 23.19 -3.01 -6.34
N LYS A 156 24.41 -3.03 -6.84
CA LYS A 156 25.21 -1.84 -7.19
C LYS A 156 24.56 -0.91 -8.21
N GLU A 157 23.73 -1.45 -9.09
CA GLU A 157 23.07 -0.70 -10.18
C GLU A 157 21.79 -0.02 -9.75
N THR A 158 21.31 -0.28 -8.53
CA THR A 158 20.05 0.29 -8.02
C THR A 158 20.28 1.58 -7.25
N CYS A 159 19.28 2.46 -7.29
CA CYS A 159 19.20 3.67 -6.47
C CYS A 159 17.73 3.99 -6.22
N MET A 160 17.26 3.78 -4.99
CA MET A 160 15.85 4.00 -4.64
C MET A 160 15.49 5.48 -4.69
N SER A 161 16.37 6.35 -4.23
CA SER A 161 16.13 7.80 -4.19
C SER A 161 15.75 8.40 -5.55
N THR A 162 16.27 7.83 -6.66
CA THR A 162 15.97 8.34 -8.00
C THR A 162 14.60 7.90 -8.55
N GLN A 163 13.93 6.97 -7.91
CA GLN A 163 12.61 6.44 -8.31
C GLN A 163 11.56 6.53 -7.19
N PHE A 164 11.92 7.14 -6.06
CA PHE A 164 11.05 7.20 -4.88
C PHE A 164 10.01 8.32 -5.01
N SER A 165 9.07 8.14 -5.94
CA SER A 165 8.03 9.14 -6.23
C SER A 165 7.17 9.45 -5.00
N HIS A 166 6.90 8.49 -4.11
CA HIS A 166 6.09 8.69 -2.91
C HIS A 166 6.56 9.90 -2.09
N ILE A 167 7.86 10.00 -1.82
CA ILE A 167 8.41 11.07 -0.98
C ILE A 167 8.76 12.34 -1.77
N PHE A 168 9.05 12.24 -3.08
CA PHE A 168 9.45 13.39 -3.89
C PHE A 168 8.32 14.01 -4.71
N ALA A 169 7.25 13.24 -5.04
CA ALA A 169 6.14 13.70 -5.87
C ALA A 169 4.77 13.25 -5.36
N GLY A 170 4.70 12.25 -4.49
CA GLY A 170 3.47 11.62 -4.04
C GLY A 170 2.84 12.19 -2.77
N GLY A 171 3.47 13.20 -2.14
CA GLY A 171 2.94 13.84 -0.93
C GLY A 171 3.34 13.16 0.39
N TYR A 172 4.16 12.11 0.39
CA TYR A 172 4.62 11.38 1.58
C TYR A 172 5.96 11.89 2.14
N SER A 173 6.36 13.11 1.81
CA SER A 173 7.59 13.75 2.31
C SER A 173 7.60 13.80 3.84
N ALA A 174 8.62 13.20 4.47
CA ALA A 174 8.72 13.01 5.92
C ALA A 174 7.49 12.28 6.54
N GLY A 175 6.75 11.53 5.73
CA GLY A 175 5.51 10.87 6.10
C GLY A 175 5.42 9.39 5.70
N TYR A 176 6.44 8.82 5.09
CA TYR A 176 6.42 7.42 4.63
C TYR A 176 6.26 6.40 5.76
N TYR A 177 6.64 6.74 6.99
CA TYR A 177 6.43 5.91 8.17
C TYR A 177 4.96 5.55 8.42
N SER A 178 4.03 6.31 7.86
CA SER A 178 2.57 6.13 8.01
C SER A 178 2.10 4.73 7.66
N TYR A 179 2.66 4.11 6.62
CA TYR A 179 2.34 2.74 6.23
C TYR A 179 2.61 1.71 7.33
N LYS A 180 3.65 1.92 8.15
CA LYS A 180 3.93 1.04 9.29
C LYS A 180 3.14 1.39 10.53
N LEU A 181 2.86 2.67 10.74
CA LEU A 181 2.03 3.11 11.86
C LEU A 181 0.59 2.59 11.73
N SER A 182 0.02 2.62 10.52
CA SER A 182 -1.31 2.06 10.26
C SER A 182 -1.39 0.57 10.57
N LEU A 183 -0.37 -0.22 10.20
CA LEU A 183 -0.32 -1.66 10.50
C LEU A 183 -0.26 -1.95 12.01
N ILE A 184 0.36 -1.10 12.81
CA ILE A 184 0.35 -1.25 14.29
C ILE A 184 -1.09 -1.12 14.79
N HIS A 185 -1.83 -0.11 14.34
CA HIS A 185 -3.23 0.09 14.74
C HIS A 185 -4.18 -1.01 14.28
N ILE A 186 -3.90 -1.66 13.15
CA ILE A 186 -4.71 -2.79 12.64
C ILE A 186 -4.47 -4.06 13.46
N SER A 187 -3.27 -4.22 14.01
CA SER A 187 -2.87 -5.43 14.75
C SER A 187 -3.27 -5.40 16.24
N GLU A 188 -3.65 -4.25 16.78
CA GLU A 188 -4.17 -4.06 18.14
C GLU A 188 -5.69 -4.30 18.24
#